data_ce592a45287cf136637a0bdb23f9c8d8
#
_entry.id   ce592a45287cf136637a0bdb23f9c8d8
#
_cell.length_a   1.000
_cell.length_b   1.000
_cell.length_c   1.000
_cell.angle_alpha   90.00
_cell.angle_beta   90.00
_cell.angle_gamma   90.00
#
_symmetry.space_group_name_H-M   'P 1'
#
loop_
_entity.id
_entity.type
_entity.pdbx_description
1 polymer ?
#
loop_
_entity_poly.entity_id
_entity_poly.type
_entity_poly.pdbx_seq_one_letter_code
_entity_poly.pdbx_strand_id
1 'polypeptide(L)'
;ILEVYYTLPGTEQFYWENVMMELLNGTARKRIKEAGITSIGSQSADEVLSLAEHMEMDINRQPSDQVYEFENLEELRVFDESYQNHSNNQAMELISSVFQIPESEIHNIHCLKSGMTNKSFLFQVHGKSYICRVPGPGTGLLINRHQEGDVLEAVANLGITEHVIYFNRDTGYKITEYYENSRNADVHKESDMQQC
;
A
#
# COMPACT_ATOMS: atom_id res chain seq x y z
N ILE A 1 -6.54 12.21 19.95
CA ILE A 1 -7.58 11.14 20.09
C ILE A 1 -7.30 10.00 19.13
N LEU A 2 -7.18 10.21 17.83
CA LEU A 2 -6.97 9.15 16.84
C LEU A 2 -5.77 8.25 17.14
N GLU A 3 -4.61 8.84 17.49
CA GLU A 3 -3.41 8.08 17.84
C GLU A 3 -3.65 7.11 19.01
N VAL A 4 -4.34 7.57 20.04
CA VAL A 4 -4.70 6.74 21.20
C VAL A 4 -5.75 5.71 20.81
N TYR A 5 -6.74 6.10 20.02
CA TYR A 5 -7.86 5.26 19.66
C TYR A 5 -7.42 4.03 18.86
N TYR A 6 -6.49 4.19 17.92
CA TYR A 6 -5.95 3.08 17.12
C TYR A 6 -5.05 2.11 17.89
N THR A 7 -4.72 2.42 19.15
CA THR A 7 -4.05 1.46 20.04
C THR A 7 -5.01 0.57 20.84
N LEU A 8 -6.32 0.85 20.76
CA LEU A 8 -7.33 0.09 21.50
C LEU A 8 -7.67 -1.23 20.78
N PRO A 9 -7.87 -2.33 21.51
CA PRO A 9 -8.28 -3.60 20.90
C PRO A 9 -9.60 -3.47 20.14
N GLY A 10 -9.62 -4.01 18.92
CA GLY A 10 -10.81 -4.04 18.07
C GLY A 10 -11.05 -2.76 17.26
N THR A 11 -10.09 -1.82 17.25
CA THR A 11 -10.18 -0.61 16.44
C THR A 11 -9.17 -0.58 15.29
N GLU A 12 -8.40 -1.63 15.09
CA GLU A 12 -7.29 -1.72 14.12
C GLU A 12 -7.75 -1.57 12.67
N GLN A 13 -9.03 -1.86 12.40
CA GLN A 13 -9.64 -1.75 11.07
C GLN A 13 -10.59 -0.54 10.94
N PHE A 14 -10.63 0.32 11.95
CA PHE A 14 -11.49 1.49 11.90
C PHE A 14 -10.94 2.54 10.94
N TYR A 15 -11.84 3.11 10.14
CA TYR A 15 -11.59 4.38 9.49
C TYR A 15 -11.85 5.53 10.48
N TRP A 16 -11.35 6.71 10.16
CA TRP A 16 -11.53 7.89 11.03
C TRP A 16 -13.02 8.20 11.30
N GLU A 17 -13.91 7.93 10.34
CA GLU A 17 -15.35 8.08 10.46
C GLU A 17 -15.94 7.18 11.56
N ASN A 18 -15.43 5.95 11.67
CA ASN A 18 -15.86 5.05 12.74
C ASN A 18 -15.51 5.61 14.12
N VAL A 19 -14.30 6.20 14.24
CA VAL A 19 -13.87 6.86 15.47
C VAL A 19 -14.74 8.07 15.79
N MET A 20 -15.04 8.89 14.79
CA MET A 20 -15.92 10.05 14.95
C MET A 20 -17.35 9.65 15.41
N MET A 21 -17.90 8.59 14.82
CA MET A 21 -19.21 8.08 15.21
C MET A 21 -19.21 7.57 16.66
N GLU A 22 -18.16 6.90 17.11
CA GLU A 22 -18.04 6.44 18.49
C GLU A 22 -17.80 7.61 19.47
N LEU A 23 -17.13 8.66 19.05
CA LEU A 23 -16.99 9.89 19.84
C LEU A 23 -18.36 10.57 20.06
N LEU A 24 -19.11 10.75 18.98
CA LEU A 24 -20.41 11.43 19.02
C LEU A 24 -21.48 10.65 19.80
N ASN A 25 -21.44 9.32 19.80
CA ASN A 25 -22.41 8.47 20.50
C ASN A 25 -21.97 8.04 21.91
N GLY A 26 -20.82 8.51 22.37
CA GLY A 26 -20.26 8.22 23.70
C GLY A 26 -19.60 6.85 23.87
N THR A 27 -19.55 6.02 22.83
CA THR A 27 -18.89 4.68 22.87
C THR A 27 -17.38 4.83 23.09
N ALA A 28 -16.76 5.87 22.52
CA ALA A 28 -15.34 6.14 22.69
C ALA A 28 -14.95 6.36 24.15
N ARG A 29 -15.76 7.06 24.92
CA ARG A 29 -15.55 7.27 26.37
C ARG A 29 -15.51 5.95 27.12
N LYS A 30 -16.42 5.03 26.80
CA LYS A 30 -16.46 3.70 27.41
C LYS A 30 -15.20 2.90 27.09
N ARG A 31 -14.77 2.83 25.84
CA ARG A 31 -13.56 2.09 25.41
C ARG A 31 -12.29 2.64 26.07
N ILE A 32 -12.11 3.95 26.07
CA ILE A 32 -10.93 4.62 26.66
C ILE A 32 -10.87 4.37 28.16
N LYS A 33 -12.01 4.42 28.84
CA LYS A 33 -12.11 4.13 30.27
C LYS A 33 -11.83 2.66 30.61
N GLU A 34 -12.36 1.72 29.82
CA GLU A 34 -12.12 0.28 29.97
C GLU A 34 -10.63 -0.07 29.71
N ALA A 35 -9.97 0.66 28.82
CA ALA A 35 -8.54 0.53 28.58
C ALA A 35 -7.66 1.20 29.66
N GLY A 36 -8.23 1.84 30.64
CA GLY A 36 -7.49 2.50 31.73
C GLY A 36 -6.73 3.76 31.30
N ILE A 37 -7.08 4.37 30.17
CA ILE A 37 -6.42 5.57 29.66
C ILE A 37 -6.99 6.79 30.38
N THR A 38 -6.14 7.49 31.11
CA THR A 38 -6.52 8.66 31.94
C THR A 38 -6.09 10.00 31.35
N SER A 39 -5.19 9.97 30.34
CA SER A 39 -4.71 11.17 29.64
C SER A 39 -4.54 10.94 28.16
N ILE A 40 -4.77 11.98 27.35
CA ILE A 40 -4.57 12.02 25.91
C ILE A 40 -3.65 13.23 25.62
N GLY A 41 -2.40 12.94 25.27
CA GLY A 41 -1.35 13.95 25.23
C GLY A 41 -1.12 14.54 26.63
N SER A 42 -1.15 15.86 26.76
CA SER A 42 -0.96 16.58 28.03
C SER A 42 -2.26 16.88 28.77
N GLN A 43 -3.42 16.46 28.25
CA GLN A 43 -4.74 16.77 28.82
C GLN A 43 -5.38 15.53 29.45
N SER A 44 -6.32 15.75 30.37
CA SER A 44 -7.16 14.69 30.92
C SER A 44 -8.00 14.05 29.79
N ALA A 45 -8.11 12.73 29.81
CA ALA A 45 -8.94 12.00 28.82
C ALA A 45 -10.40 12.45 28.90
N ASP A 46 -10.92 12.72 30.09
CA ASP A 46 -12.29 13.21 30.29
C ASP A 46 -12.52 14.60 29.69
N GLU A 47 -11.57 15.51 29.79
CA GLU A 47 -11.67 16.85 29.18
C GLU A 47 -11.66 16.75 27.65
N VAL A 48 -10.74 15.98 27.10
CA VAL A 48 -10.62 15.81 25.65
C VAL A 48 -11.87 15.15 25.05
N LEU A 49 -12.39 14.13 25.72
CA LEU A 49 -13.61 13.44 25.30
C LEU A 49 -14.85 14.34 25.42
N SER A 50 -14.93 15.12 26.48
CA SER A 50 -16.03 16.07 26.66
C SER A 50 -16.07 17.14 25.57
N LEU A 51 -14.91 17.63 25.13
CA LEU A 51 -14.81 18.53 23.98
C LEU A 51 -15.26 17.84 22.68
N ALA A 52 -14.84 16.58 22.48
CA ALA A 52 -15.19 15.82 21.27
C ALA A 52 -16.68 15.47 21.20
N GLU A 53 -17.32 15.15 22.32
CA GLU A 53 -18.76 14.87 22.42
C GLU A 53 -19.64 16.10 22.11
N HIS A 54 -19.09 17.31 22.25
CA HIS A 54 -19.79 18.56 21.96
C HIS A 54 -19.44 19.14 20.58
N MET A 55 -18.69 18.41 19.76
CA MET A 55 -18.41 18.84 18.39
C MET A 55 -19.69 18.82 17.55
N GLU A 56 -19.99 19.93 16.91
CA GLU A 56 -20.98 19.98 15.85
C GLU A 56 -20.31 19.62 14.53
N MET A 57 -20.85 18.63 13.83
CA MET A 57 -20.43 18.29 12.48
C MET A 57 -21.51 18.67 11.47
N ASP A 58 -21.20 19.61 10.62
CA ASP A 58 -22.05 19.95 9.48
C ASP A 58 -21.78 18.98 8.31
N ILE A 59 -22.83 18.32 7.84
CA ILE A 59 -22.76 17.50 6.64
C ILE A 59 -23.00 18.40 5.43
N ASN A 60 -21.95 18.77 4.73
CA ASN A 60 -22.08 19.42 3.43
C ASN A 60 -22.35 18.33 2.37
N ARG A 61 -23.62 18.13 2.02
CA ARG A 61 -24.01 17.15 1.00
C ARG A 61 -23.53 17.63 -0.36
N GLN A 62 -22.65 16.86 -0.96
CA GLN A 62 -22.25 17.06 -2.34
C GLN A 62 -23.24 16.33 -3.28
N PRO A 63 -23.58 16.89 -4.44
CA PRO A 63 -24.27 16.14 -5.49
C PRO A 63 -23.48 14.89 -5.86
N SER A 64 -24.18 13.78 -6.15
CA SER A 64 -23.55 12.50 -6.49
C SER A 64 -22.69 12.55 -7.76
N ASP A 65 -22.92 13.53 -8.62
CA ASP A 65 -22.16 13.79 -9.84
C ASP A 65 -20.87 14.61 -9.61
N GLN A 66 -20.60 15.00 -8.36
CA GLN A 66 -19.38 15.73 -7.97
C GLN A 66 -18.43 14.90 -7.09
N VAL A 67 -18.80 13.66 -6.78
CA VAL A 67 -17.98 12.73 -6.00
C VAL A 67 -17.67 11.50 -6.84
N TYR A 68 -16.38 11.26 -7.06
CA TYR A 68 -15.89 10.16 -7.87
C TYR A 68 -14.95 9.29 -7.03
N GLU A 69 -15.18 7.98 -7.03
CA GLU A 69 -14.27 6.99 -6.45
C GLU A 69 -13.57 6.25 -7.58
N PHE A 70 -12.26 6.06 -7.45
CA PHE A 70 -11.45 5.32 -8.40
C PHE A 70 -10.77 4.16 -7.69
N GLU A 71 -10.99 2.94 -8.14
CA GLU A 71 -10.35 1.74 -7.59
C GLU A 71 -8.92 1.57 -8.13
N ASN A 72 -8.65 2.12 -9.30
CA ASN A 72 -7.38 1.96 -10.00
C ASN A 72 -7.07 3.16 -10.91
N LEU A 73 -5.86 3.17 -11.46
CA LEU A 73 -5.40 4.25 -12.32
C LEU A 73 -6.12 4.27 -13.68
N GLU A 74 -6.59 3.14 -14.18
CA GLU A 74 -7.33 3.06 -15.43
C GLU A 74 -8.66 3.81 -15.36
N GLU A 75 -9.37 3.70 -14.26
CA GLU A 75 -10.61 4.46 -14.04
C GLU A 75 -10.37 5.97 -13.98
N LEU A 76 -9.29 6.39 -13.32
CA LEU A 76 -8.87 7.79 -13.30
C LEU A 76 -8.52 8.28 -14.72
N ARG A 77 -7.84 7.47 -15.53
CA ARG A 77 -7.49 7.80 -16.92
C ARG A 77 -8.70 7.94 -17.83
N VAL A 78 -9.74 7.13 -17.61
CA VAL A 78 -11.01 7.26 -18.33
C VAL A 78 -11.73 8.54 -17.94
N PHE A 79 -11.65 8.93 -16.66
CA PHE A 79 -12.27 10.15 -16.16
C PHE A 79 -11.50 11.42 -16.57
N ASP A 80 -10.18 11.40 -16.49
CA ASP A 80 -9.30 12.51 -16.81
C ASP A 80 -8.17 12.06 -17.75
N GLU A 81 -8.30 12.44 -19.02
CA GLU A 81 -7.34 12.11 -20.07
C GLU A 81 -5.92 12.64 -19.81
N SER A 82 -5.74 13.65 -18.96
CA SER A 82 -4.42 14.17 -18.61
C SER A 82 -3.53 13.13 -17.92
N TYR A 83 -4.15 12.15 -17.24
CA TYR A 83 -3.46 11.04 -16.58
C TYR A 83 -3.06 9.90 -17.53
N GLN A 84 -3.41 9.94 -18.80
CA GLN A 84 -3.04 8.88 -19.75
C GLN A 84 -1.55 8.81 -20.01
N ASN A 85 -0.88 9.95 -20.11
CA ASN A 85 0.52 10.03 -20.49
C ASN A 85 1.45 10.59 -19.40
N HIS A 86 0.89 11.07 -18.29
CA HIS A 86 1.68 11.67 -17.21
C HIS A 86 0.95 11.64 -15.87
N SER A 87 1.19 10.58 -15.11
CA SER A 87 0.53 10.35 -13.82
C SER A 87 1.20 11.04 -12.62
N ASN A 88 2.32 11.76 -12.82
CA ASN A 88 3.21 12.26 -11.73
C ASN A 88 3.62 11.15 -10.74
N ASN A 89 3.70 9.91 -11.19
CA ASN A 89 4.02 8.75 -10.37
C ASN A 89 5.36 8.15 -10.79
N GLN A 90 6.35 8.22 -9.90
CA GLN A 90 7.71 7.72 -10.17
C GLN A 90 7.76 6.27 -10.65
N ALA A 91 6.84 5.43 -10.20
CA ALA A 91 6.79 4.05 -10.65
C ALA A 91 6.27 3.93 -12.09
N MET A 92 5.30 4.75 -12.49
CA MET A 92 4.81 4.79 -13.87
C MET A 92 5.86 5.36 -14.82
N GLU A 93 6.54 6.44 -14.44
CA GLU A 93 7.65 7.00 -15.18
C GLU A 93 8.79 5.97 -15.35
N LEU A 94 9.10 5.21 -14.31
CA LEU A 94 10.09 4.14 -14.37
C LEU A 94 9.70 3.06 -15.37
N ILE A 95 8.45 2.54 -15.29
CA ILE A 95 7.95 1.50 -16.19
C ILE A 95 7.99 2.02 -17.65
N SER A 96 7.48 3.22 -17.88
CA SER A 96 7.51 3.88 -19.19
C SER A 96 8.93 3.94 -19.75
N SER A 97 9.92 4.32 -18.94
CA SER A 97 11.32 4.39 -19.33
C SER A 97 11.92 3.01 -19.61
N VAL A 98 11.67 2.01 -18.74
CA VAL A 98 12.24 0.65 -18.89
C VAL A 98 11.71 -0.05 -20.13
N PHE A 99 10.42 0.07 -20.41
CA PHE A 99 9.78 -0.57 -21.56
C PHE A 99 9.77 0.31 -22.83
N GLN A 100 10.18 1.57 -22.71
CA GLN A 100 10.19 2.56 -23.79
C GLN A 100 8.81 2.76 -24.43
N ILE A 101 7.79 2.89 -23.60
CA ILE A 101 6.39 3.07 -23.98
C ILE A 101 5.80 4.29 -23.26
N PRO A 102 4.74 4.94 -23.79
CA PRO A 102 3.98 5.92 -23.05
C PRO A 102 3.22 5.26 -21.87
N GLU A 103 2.94 6.01 -20.82
CA GLU A 103 2.20 5.49 -19.66
C GLU A 103 0.82 4.93 -20.02
N SER A 104 0.20 5.44 -21.07
CA SER A 104 -1.10 4.95 -21.59
C SER A 104 -1.09 3.49 -22.06
N GLU A 105 0.09 2.91 -22.33
CA GLU A 105 0.26 1.49 -22.71
C GLU A 105 0.51 0.58 -21.49
N ILE A 106 0.54 1.13 -20.27
CA ILE A 106 0.62 0.36 -19.05
C ILE A 106 -0.80 0.09 -18.57
N HIS A 107 -1.23 -1.16 -18.54
CA HIS A 107 -2.59 -1.58 -18.27
C HIS A 107 -2.71 -2.50 -17.07
N ASN A 108 -3.94 -2.76 -16.59
CA ASN A 108 -4.27 -3.73 -15.55
C ASN A 108 -3.40 -3.55 -14.28
N ILE A 109 -3.32 -2.31 -13.79
CA ILE A 109 -2.50 -1.95 -12.63
C ILE A 109 -3.26 -2.32 -11.35
N HIS A 110 -2.77 -3.31 -10.63
CA HIS A 110 -3.36 -3.80 -9.38
C HIS A 110 -2.35 -3.82 -8.26
N CYS A 111 -2.69 -3.19 -7.13
CA CYS A 111 -1.86 -3.30 -5.93
C CYS A 111 -1.86 -4.73 -5.41
N LEU A 112 -0.68 -5.29 -5.22
CA LEU A 112 -0.50 -6.54 -4.49
C LEU A 112 -0.48 -6.24 -2.99
N LYS A 113 -0.81 -7.24 -2.15
CA LYS A 113 -0.73 -7.06 -0.69
C LYS A 113 0.65 -6.53 -0.32
N SER A 114 0.69 -5.41 0.38
CA SER A 114 1.96 -4.80 0.79
C SER A 114 2.66 -5.67 1.84
N GLY A 115 3.93 -5.98 1.57
CA GLY A 115 4.83 -6.48 2.61
C GLY A 115 5.21 -5.35 3.58
N MET A 116 5.83 -5.70 4.71
CA MET A 116 6.24 -4.71 5.72
C MET A 116 7.24 -3.65 5.18
N THR A 117 8.04 -4.00 4.19
CA THR A 117 9.15 -3.17 3.72
C THR A 117 8.98 -2.63 2.30
N ASN A 118 8.12 -3.21 1.50
CA ASN A 118 7.96 -2.86 0.08
C ASN A 118 6.49 -2.83 -0.31
N LYS A 119 6.14 -1.91 -1.21
CA LYS A 119 4.88 -1.95 -1.95
C LYS A 119 5.14 -2.63 -3.29
N SER A 120 4.23 -3.47 -3.74
CA SER A 120 4.31 -4.10 -5.04
C SER A 120 2.99 -4.00 -5.77
N PHE A 121 3.05 -3.88 -7.07
CA PHE A 121 1.86 -3.91 -7.91
C PHE A 121 2.12 -4.69 -9.19
N LEU A 122 1.07 -5.35 -9.64
CA LEU A 122 0.99 -6.04 -10.92
C LEU A 122 0.63 -5.01 -11.99
N PHE A 123 1.19 -5.17 -13.19
CA PHE A 123 0.81 -4.37 -14.36
C PHE A 123 1.05 -5.17 -15.65
N GLN A 124 0.47 -4.72 -16.74
CA GLN A 124 0.63 -5.34 -18.04
C GLN A 124 1.21 -4.37 -19.06
N VAL A 125 2.14 -4.89 -19.88
CA VAL A 125 2.74 -4.21 -21.03
C VAL A 125 2.83 -5.23 -22.17
N HIS A 126 2.37 -4.86 -23.38
CA HIS A 126 2.38 -5.71 -24.57
C HIS A 126 1.75 -7.11 -24.32
N GLY A 127 0.69 -7.17 -23.50
CA GLY A 127 -0.03 -8.39 -23.16
C GLY A 127 0.68 -9.34 -22.18
N LYS A 128 1.84 -8.95 -21.64
CA LYS A 128 2.56 -9.69 -20.59
C LYS A 128 2.41 -9.00 -19.26
N SER A 129 2.36 -9.81 -18.20
CA SER A 129 2.22 -9.34 -16.82
C SER A 129 3.58 -9.24 -16.12
N TYR A 130 3.74 -8.20 -15.32
CA TYR A 130 4.96 -7.89 -14.57
C TYR A 130 4.63 -7.43 -13.17
N ILE A 131 5.60 -7.52 -12.27
CA ILE A 131 5.52 -6.95 -10.92
C ILE A 131 6.52 -5.81 -10.81
N CYS A 132 6.06 -4.64 -10.37
CA CYS A 132 6.92 -3.55 -9.92
C CYS A 132 6.97 -3.51 -8.39
N ARG A 133 8.17 -3.59 -7.83
CA ARG A 133 8.44 -3.39 -6.41
C ARG A 133 8.94 -1.98 -6.17
N VAL A 134 8.21 -1.26 -5.33
CA VAL A 134 8.55 0.08 -4.84
C VAL A 134 9.02 -0.03 -3.39
N PRO A 135 10.26 0.32 -3.07
CA PRO A 135 10.75 0.30 -1.70
C PRO A 135 9.98 1.24 -0.78
N GLY A 136 9.66 0.77 0.40
CA GLY A 136 9.05 1.61 1.44
C GLY A 136 10.04 2.61 2.04
N PRO A 137 9.55 3.71 2.65
CA PRO A 137 10.40 4.69 3.32
C PRO A 137 11.29 4.03 4.39
N GLY A 138 12.56 4.42 4.44
CA GLY A 138 13.52 3.93 5.45
C GLY A 138 14.09 2.53 5.21
N THR A 139 13.63 1.79 4.20
CA THR A 139 14.14 0.43 3.94
C THR A 139 15.62 0.39 3.53
N GLY A 140 16.15 1.49 2.99
CA GLY A 140 17.57 1.61 2.65
C GLY A 140 18.52 1.51 3.85
N LEU A 141 18.01 1.74 5.08
CA LEU A 141 18.78 1.53 6.31
C LEU A 141 18.83 0.06 6.76
N LEU A 142 17.88 -0.74 6.31
CA LEU A 142 17.72 -2.14 6.71
C LEU A 142 18.24 -3.12 5.66
N ILE A 143 18.23 -2.74 4.39
CA ILE A 143 18.52 -3.63 3.26
C ILE A 143 19.66 -3.03 2.44
N ASN A 144 20.76 -3.77 2.32
CA ASN A 144 21.86 -3.41 1.44
C ASN A 144 21.49 -3.74 -0.02
N ARG A 145 21.06 -2.72 -0.78
CA ARG A 145 20.58 -2.88 -2.17
C ARG A 145 21.68 -3.28 -3.15
N HIS A 146 22.92 -2.87 -2.91
CA HIS A 146 24.06 -3.30 -3.72
C HIS A 146 24.28 -4.80 -3.58
N GLN A 147 24.26 -5.30 -2.33
CA GLN A 147 24.42 -6.72 -2.04
C GLN A 147 23.24 -7.55 -2.60
N GLU A 148 22.01 -7.02 -2.51
CA GLU A 148 20.83 -7.62 -3.18
C GLU A 148 21.08 -7.75 -4.69
N GLY A 149 21.61 -6.71 -5.34
CA GLY A 149 21.94 -6.73 -6.77
C GLY A 149 23.00 -7.77 -7.11
N ASP A 150 24.07 -7.92 -6.30
CA ASP A 150 25.11 -8.91 -6.51
C ASP A 150 24.55 -10.34 -6.45
N VAL A 151 23.64 -10.59 -5.50
CA VAL A 151 22.96 -11.90 -5.38
C VAL A 151 22.06 -12.15 -6.60
N LEU A 152 21.26 -11.16 -7.02
CA LEU A 152 20.38 -11.29 -8.20
C LEU A 152 21.18 -11.62 -9.47
N GLU A 153 22.32 -10.96 -9.68
CA GLU A 153 23.21 -11.27 -10.81
C GLU A 153 23.82 -12.68 -10.71
N ALA A 154 24.26 -13.09 -9.53
CA ALA A 154 24.87 -14.39 -9.31
C ALA A 154 23.90 -15.55 -9.59
N VAL A 155 22.60 -15.37 -9.31
CA VAL A 155 21.58 -16.43 -9.47
C VAL A 155 20.77 -16.32 -10.77
N ALA A 156 20.95 -15.25 -11.54
CA ALA A 156 20.12 -14.94 -12.72
C ALA A 156 19.99 -16.09 -13.75
N ASN A 157 21.08 -16.88 -13.92
CA ASN A 157 21.14 -17.96 -14.89
C ASN A 157 20.86 -19.35 -14.29
N LEU A 158 20.55 -19.43 -12.99
CA LEU A 158 20.33 -20.70 -12.32
C LEU A 158 18.89 -21.21 -12.39
N GLY A 159 17.94 -20.38 -12.83
CA GLY A 159 16.52 -20.72 -12.92
C GLY A 159 15.85 -20.91 -11.56
N ILE A 160 16.42 -20.35 -10.49
CA ILE A 160 15.94 -20.45 -9.10
C ILE A 160 15.32 -19.15 -8.59
N THR A 161 15.23 -18.12 -9.43
CA THR A 161 14.64 -16.82 -9.10
C THR A 161 13.76 -16.35 -10.25
N GLU A 162 12.93 -15.35 -9.97
CA GLU A 162 12.15 -14.65 -10.99
C GLU A 162 13.06 -13.97 -12.01
N HIS A 163 12.59 -13.84 -13.26
CA HIS A 163 13.30 -13.09 -14.28
C HIS A 163 13.23 -11.58 -13.99
N VAL A 164 14.39 -11.00 -13.68
CA VAL A 164 14.52 -9.58 -13.36
C VAL A 164 14.71 -8.79 -14.64
N ILE A 165 13.74 -7.92 -14.95
CA ILE A 165 13.79 -6.99 -16.10
C ILE A 165 14.59 -5.74 -15.76
N TYR A 166 14.43 -5.25 -14.53
CA TYR A 166 15.08 -4.04 -14.03
C TYR A 166 15.34 -4.14 -12.54
N PHE A 167 16.51 -3.70 -12.11
CA PHE A 167 16.83 -3.49 -10.71
C PHE A 167 17.75 -2.28 -10.55
N ASN A 168 17.38 -1.35 -9.69
CA ASN A 168 18.19 -0.20 -9.34
C ASN A 168 18.85 -0.42 -7.97
N ARG A 169 20.16 -0.47 -7.94
CA ARG A 169 20.98 -0.75 -6.73
C ARG A 169 20.95 0.39 -5.71
N ASP A 170 20.65 1.62 -6.14
CA ASP A 170 20.63 2.78 -5.25
C ASP A 170 19.23 2.95 -4.61
N THR A 171 18.18 2.84 -5.41
CA THR A 171 16.82 3.06 -4.97
C THR A 171 16.11 1.79 -4.52
N GLY A 172 16.51 0.61 -5.02
CA GLY A 172 15.88 -0.67 -4.76
C GLY A 172 14.58 -0.92 -5.56
N TYR A 173 14.24 -0.06 -6.53
CA TYR A 173 13.16 -0.37 -7.46
C TYR A 173 13.49 -1.62 -8.26
N LYS A 174 12.52 -2.53 -8.41
CA LYS A 174 12.68 -3.78 -9.14
C LYS A 174 11.47 -4.07 -10.00
N ILE A 175 11.69 -4.49 -11.25
CA ILE A 175 10.65 -5.01 -12.14
C ILE A 175 11.00 -6.44 -12.50
N THR A 176 10.05 -7.36 -12.32
CA THR A 176 10.19 -8.78 -12.64
C THR A 176 9.03 -9.26 -13.50
N GLU A 177 9.23 -10.34 -14.25
CA GLU A 177 8.13 -11.04 -14.89
C GLU A 177 7.18 -11.62 -13.83
N TYR A 178 5.89 -11.62 -14.14
CA TYR A 178 4.88 -12.30 -13.33
C TYR A 178 4.60 -13.68 -13.88
N TYR A 179 4.68 -14.68 -13.02
CA TYR A 179 4.36 -16.06 -13.38
C TYR A 179 2.94 -16.39 -12.96
N GLU A 180 2.07 -16.59 -13.94
CA GLU A 180 0.70 -17.07 -13.68
C GLU A 180 0.74 -18.46 -13.04
N ASN A 181 -0.25 -18.73 -12.19
CA ASN A 181 -0.37 -20.00 -11.46
C ASN A 181 0.75 -20.30 -10.45
N SER A 182 1.57 -19.30 -10.11
CA SER A 182 2.51 -19.45 -8.99
C SER A 182 1.77 -19.48 -7.65
N ARG A 183 2.29 -20.22 -6.69
CA ARG A 183 1.81 -20.26 -5.32
C ARG A 183 2.99 -20.21 -4.35
N ASN A 184 2.71 -19.83 -3.13
CA ASN A 184 3.71 -19.94 -2.07
C ASN A 184 4.01 -21.42 -1.77
N ALA A 185 5.27 -21.72 -1.47
CA ALA A 185 5.65 -23.02 -0.93
C ALA A 185 4.93 -23.27 0.42
N ASP A 186 4.43 -24.47 0.61
CA ASP A 186 3.78 -24.88 1.84
C ASP A 186 4.78 -25.65 2.71
N VAL A 187 5.20 -25.06 3.81
CA VAL A 187 6.18 -25.66 4.75
C VAL A 187 5.72 -26.98 5.37
N HIS A 188 4.43 -27.30 5.28
CA HIS A 188 3.86 -28.56 5.77
C HIS A 188 3.79 -29.64 4.69
N LYS A 189 4.14 -29.32 3.44
CA LYS A 189 4.20 -30.27 2.33
C LYS A 189 5.64 -30.69 2.07
N GLU A 190 5.94 -31.97 2.29
CA GLU A 190 7.28 -32.53 2.07
C GLU A 190 7.77 -32.30 0.63
N SER A 191 6.90 -32.45 -0.37
CA SER A 191 7.22 -32.20 -1.77
C SER A 191 7.67 -30.76 -2.06
N ASP A 192 7.13 -29.78 -1.36
CA ASP A 192 7.51 -28.37 -1.53
C ASP A 192 8.87 -28.11 -0.86
N MET A 193 9.07 -28.70 0.32
CA MET A 193 10.33 -28.56 1.07
C MET A 193 11.52 -29.27 0.42
N GLN A 194 11.27 -30.31 -0.36
CA GLN A 194 12.34 -30.99 -1.14
C GLN A 194 12.80 -30.18 -2.36
N GLN A 195 12.02 -29.16 -2.78
CA GLN A 195 12.35 -28.27 -3.90
C GLN A 195 13.03 -26.97 -3.46
N CYS A 196 13.01 -26.66 -2.17
CA CYS A 196 13.69 -25.50 -1.58
C CYS A 196 15.11 -25.84 -1.17
#